data_6b8b7aa1bf5b9ba8645ad094eace4db3
#
_entry.id   6b8b7aa1bf5b9ba8645ad094eace4db3
#
_cell.length_a   1.000
_cell.length_b   1.000
_cell.length_c   1.000
_cell.angle_alpha   90.00
_cell.angle_beta   90.00
_cell.angle_gamma   90.00
#
_symmetry.space_group_name_H-M   'P 1'
#
loop_
_entity.id
_entity.type
_entity.pdbx_description
1 polymer ?
#
loop_
_entity_poly.entity_id
_entity_poly.type
_entity_poly.pdbx_seq_one_letter_code
_entity_poly.pdbx_strand_id
1 'polypeptide(L)'
;MKNKDLVFITGNQHKADYLAKWLGLPVEHRKVDLDEIQSLDSHEVVEHKARRAYEIVKQPVLVEDVSLTFTALGRLPGTFIKWFLEELGLDGLCKLAAGLEHQGAVCSIVYALFDGETIEYFEARQSGTIAPEPRGDGGFGWNAIFVPEGSTITYGEMDEATFKEWNIRAHAIEKLRDFLTNN
;
A
#
# COMPACT_ATOMS: atom_id res chain seq x y z
N MET A 1 14.96 -17.05 9.72
CA MET A 1 13.74 -16.77 10.53
C MET A 1 12.68 -17.81 10.20
N LYS A 2 12.05 -18.48 11.18
CA LYS A 2 10.99 -19.45 10.85
C LYS A 2 9.72 -18.67 10.49
N ASN A 3 9.22 -18.81 9.26
CA ASN A 3 8.01 -18.15 8.73
C ASN A 3 6.75 -18.28 9.62
N LYS A 4 6.76 -19.20 10.60
CA LYS A 4 5.59 -19.49 11.45
C LYS A 4 5.31 -18.45 12.53
N ASP A 5 6.24 -17.53 12.76
CA ASP A 5 6.15 -16.57 13.86
C ASP A 5 5.89 -15.12 13.38
N LEU A 6 5.73 -14.90 12.05
CA LEU A 6 5.50 -13.59 11.47
C LEU A 6 4.04 -13.18 11.61
N VAL A 7 3.80 -12.00 12.18
CA VAL A 7 2.47 -11.43 12.37
C VAL A 7 2.30 -10.20 11.48
N PHE A 8 1.31 -10.22 10.58
CA PHE A 8 0.93 -9.03 9.80
C PHE A 8 -0.01 -8.15 10.61
N ILE A 9 0.43 -6.93 10.88
CA ILE A 9 -0.32 -5.97 11.68
C ILE A 9 -1.05 -5.01 10.76
N THR A 10 -2.35 -5.13 10.69
CA THR A 10 -3.23 -4.23 9.95
C THR A 10 -4.64 -4.26 10.49
N GLY A 11 -5.31 -3.10 10.52
CA GLY A 11 -6.75 -3.00 10.78
C GLY A 11 -7.60 -3.13 9.51
N ASN A 12 -6.97 -3.24 8.33
CA ASN A 12 -7.66 -3.29 7.04
C ASN A 12 -7.72 -4.74 6.52
N GLN A 13 -8.94 -5.31 6.49
CA GLN A 13 -9.16 -6.69 6.04
C GLN A 13 -8.73 -6.92 4.59
N HIS A 14 -8.98 -5.98 3.67
CA HIS A 14 -8.56 -6.12 2.27
C HIS A 14 -7.05 -6.27 2.13
N LYS A 15 -6.26 -5.56 2.95
CA LYS A 15 -4.80 -5.70 2.96
C LYS A 15 -4.36 -7.09 3.42
N ALA A 16 -5.02 -7.63 4.46
CA ALA A 16 -4.76 -8.97 4.96
C ALA A 16 -5.11 -10.04 3.91
N ASP A 17 -6.24 -9.89 3.24
CA ASP A 17 -6.71 -10.82 2.20
C ASP A 17 -5.73 -10.85 1.00
N TYR A 18 -5.26 -9.70 0.54
CA TYR A 18 -4.26 -9.64 -0.54
C TYR A 18 -2.93 -10.25 -0.13
N LEU A 19 -2.45 -9.98 1.10
CA LEU A 19 -1.22 -10.60 1.58
C LEU A 19 -1.37 -12.13 1.61
N ALA A 20 -2.42 -12.65 2.23
CA ALA A 20 -2.68 -14.08 2.31
C ALA A 20 -2.76 -14.74 0.92
N LYS A 21 -3.48 -14.09 -0.01
CA LYS A 21 -3.70 -14.58 -1.37
C LYS A 21 -2.41 -14.64 -2.19
N TRP A 22 -1.58 -13.60 -2.12
CA TRP A 22 -0.44 -13.45 -3.04
C TRP A 22 0.89 -13.92 -2.44
N LEU A 23 1.03 -13.92 -1.12
CA LEU A 23 2.24 -14.44 -0.47
C LEU A 23 2.36 -15.95 -0.61
N GLY A 24 1.23 -16.67 -0.49
CA GLY A 24 1.21 -18.13 -0.57
C GLY A 24 1.85 -18.85 0.63
N LEU A 25 2.12 -18.12 1.71
CA LEU A 25 2.66 -18.60 2.97
C LEU A 25 1.71 -18.24 4.12
N PRO A 26 1.60 -19.09 5.15
CA PRO A 26 0.78 -18.75 6.31
C PRO A 26 1.41 -17.60 7.09
N VAL A 27 0.66 -16.53 7.27
CA VAL A 27 1.01 -15.38 8.11
C VAL A 27 -0.18 -15.08 9.01
N GLU A 28 0.08 -14.98 10.31
CA GLU A 28 -0.95 -14.54 11.24
C GLU A 28 -1.32 -13.09 10.95
N HIS A 29 -2.62 -12.78 10.91
CA HIS A 29 -3.11 -11.40 10.83
C HIS A 29 -3.63 -10.97 12.20
N ARG A 30 -3.18 -9.79 12.65
CA ARG A 30 -3.63 -9.22 13.92
C ARG A 30 -3.91 -7.73 13.78
N LYS A 31 -5.08 -7.31 14.28
CA LYS A 31 -5.39 -5.90 14.44
C LYS A 31 -4.80 -5.40 15.74
N VAL A 32 -3.93 -4.41 15.66
CA VAL A 32 -3.36 -3.69 16.80
C VAL A 32 -3.61 -2.20 16.58
N ASP A 33 -4.05 -1.50 17.61
CA ASP A 33 -4.20 -0.06 17.56
C ASP A 33 -2.82 0.58 17.74
N LEU A 34 -2.34 1.21 16.68
CA LEU A 34 -1.04 1.86 16.62
C LEU A 34 -1.23 3.35 16.35
N ASP A 35 -0.47 4.16 17.04
CA ASP A 35 -0.30 5.56 16.68
C ASP A 35 0.42 5.67 15.32
N GLU A 36 -0.11 6.49 14.43
CA GLU A 36 0.49 6.78 13.12
C GLU A 36 1.12 8.17 13.15
N ILE A 37 2.43 8.24 12.94
CA ILE A 37 3.14 9.53 12.84
C ILE A 37 2.76 10.24 11.54
N GLN A 38 2.82 11.56 11.56
CA GLN A 38 2.62 12.39 10.38
C GLN A 38 3.96 12.60 9.67
N SER A 39 4.19 11.89 8.59
CA SER A 39 5.34 12.05 7.72
C SER A 39 4.95 11.81 6.26
N LEU A 40 5.59 12.52 5.33
CA LEU A 40 5.51 12.25 3.89
C LEU A 40 6.52 11.18 3.44
N ASP A 41 7.29 10.63 4.37
CA ASP A 41 8.22 9.53 4.13
C ASP A 41 7.60 8.21 4.58
N SER A 42 7.26 7.34 3.61
CA SER A 42 6.65 6.03 3.90
C SER A 42 7.59 5.12 4.71
N HIS A 43 8.91 5.27 4.58
CA HIS A 43 9.86 4.50 5.38
C HIS A 43 9.80 4.91 6.85
N GLU A 44 9.77 6.21 7.16
CA GLU A 44 9.59 6.68 8.55
C GLU A 44 8.27 6.16 9.14
N VAL A 45 7.17 6.19 8.35
CA VAL A 45 5.86 5.72 8.79
C VAL A 45 5.87 4.22 9.10
N VAL A 46 6.38 3.38 8.19
CA VAL A 46 6.39 1.93 8.42
C VAL A 46 7.40 1.51 9.48
N GLU A 47 8.55 2.19 9.61
CA GLU A 47 9.52 1.92 10.65
C GLU A 47 8.92 2.18 12.03
N HIS A 48 8.27 3.34 12.20
CA HIS A 48 7.58 3.66 13.46
C HIS A 48 6.52 2.60 13.78
N LYS A 49 5.64 2.27 12.80
CA LYS A 49 4.62 1.23 12.96
C LYS A 49 5.22 -0.12 13.35
N ALA A 50 6.29 -0.56 12.68
CA ALA A 50 6.91 -1.85 12.94
C ALA A 50 7.49 -1.93 14.37
N ARG A 51 8.21 -0.90 14.80
CA ARG A 51 8.77 -0.83 16.15
C ARG A 51 7.68 -0.83 17.22
N ARG A 52 6.63 -0.01 17.06
CA ARG A 52 5.49 0.03 17.98
C ARG A 52 4.73 -1.29 18.03
N ALA A 53 4.47 -1.91 16.88
CA ALA A 53 3.83 -3.20 16.80
C ALA A 53 4.65 -4.29 17.53
N TYR A 54 5.96 -4.33 17.31
CA TYR A 54 6.85 -5.28 17.98
C TYR A 54 6.87 -5.10 19.49
N GLU A 55 6.85 -3.86 20.01
CA GLU A 55 6.76 -3.58 21.43
C GLU A 55 5.52 -4.20 22.10
N ILE A 56 4.41 -4.29 21.35
CA ILE A 56 3.15 -4.84 21.82
C ILE A 56 3.10 -6.37 21.64
N VAL A 57 3.48 -6.84 20.44
CA VAL A 57 3.28 -8.24 20.03
C VAL A 57 4.41 -9.14 20.51
N LYS A 58 5.63 -8.62 20.63
CA LYS A 58 6.86 -9.35 21.04
C LYS A 58 7.19 -10.54 20.12
N GLN A 59 6.84 -10.44 18.86
CA GLN A 59 7.13 -11.40 17.80
C GLN A 59 7.51 -10.63 16.55
N PRO A 60 8.18 -11.24 15.56
CA PRO A 60 8.43 -10.61 14.27
C PRO A 60 7.15 -10.09 13.64
N VAL A 61 7.15 -8.83 13.23
CA VAL A 61 5.99 -8.15 12.66
C VAL A 61 6.22 -7.72 11.23
N LEU A 62 5.17 -7.76 10.44
CA LEU A 62 5.07 -7.13 9.14
C LEU A 62 4.04 -6.01 9.23
N VAL A 63 4.38 -4.86 8.70
CA VAL A 63 3.47 -3.71 8.55
C VAL A 63 3.53 -3.20 7.13
N GLU A 64 2.57 -2.38 6.73
CA GLU A 64 2.61 -1.70 5.42
C GLU A 64 2.15 -0.25 5.51
N ASP A 65 2.65 0.55 4.58
CA ASP A 65 2.10 1.84 4.22
C ASP A 65 1.92 1.95 2.71
N VAL A 66 0.84 2.62 2.29
CA VAL A 66 0.51 2.85 0.88
C VAL A 66 0.27 4.33 0.67
N SER A 67 0.93 4.89 -0.32
CA SER A 67 0.80 6.29 -0.68
C SER A 67 0.32 6.47 -2.11
N LEU A 68 -0.37 7.58 -2.36
CA LEU A 68 -0.72 8.09 -3.68
C LEU A 68 -0.36 9.57 -3.73
N THR A 69 0.54 9.92 -4.63
CA THR A 69 1.02 11.29 -4.81
C THR A 69 0.50 11.85 -6.12
N PHE A 70 -0.06 13.05 -6.10
CA PHE A 70 -0.37 13.82 -7.31
C PHE A 70 0.86 14.67 -7.64
N THR A 71 1.56 14.36 -8.71
CA THR A 71 2.90 14.94 -8.97
C THR A 71 2.88 16.45 -9.14
N ALA A 72 1.75 17.04 -9.56
CA ALA A 72 1.54 18.48 -9.56
C ALA A 72 1.44 19.12 -8.15
N LEU A 73 1.23 18.32 -7.09
CA LEU A 73 1.23 18.76 -5.69
C LEU A 73 2.55 18.41 -4.97
N GLY A 74 3.61 18.09 -5.71
CA GLY A 74 4.88 17.67 -5.13
C GLY A 74 4.77 16.28 -4.49
N ARG A 75 4.86 16.20 -3.17
CA ARG A 75 4.77 14.93 -2.41
C ARG A 75 3.36 14.63 -1.89
N LEU A 76 2.37 15.52 -2.11
CA LEU A 76 1.01 15.38 -1.58
C LEU A 76 0.08 14.66 -2.59
N PRO A 77 -1.01 13.98 -2.10
CA PRO A 77 -1.30 13.66 -0.70
C PRO A 77 -0.27 12.72 -0.05
N GLY A 78 0.43 11.87 -0.83
CA GLY A 78 1.44 10.96 -0.31
C GLY A 78 0.84 9.95 0.68
N THR A 79 1.46 9.80 1.83
CA THR A 79 1.02 8.95 2.94
C THR A 79 -0.31 9.39 3.57
N PHE A 80 -0.74 10.65 3.34
CA PHE A 80 -2.01 11.19 3.83
C PHE A 80 -3.19 10.85 2.93
N ILE A 81 -3.01 10.06 1.87
CA ILE A 81 -4.08 9.73 0.92
C ILE A 81 -5.34 9.17 1.58
N LYS A 82 -5.20 8.45 2.70
CA LYS A 82 -6.33 7.95 3.48
C LYS A 82 -7.27 9.08 3.90
N TRP A 83 -6.74 10.16 4.47
CA TRP A 83 -7.51 11.30 4.93
C TRP A 83 -8.14 12.07 3.78
N PHE A 84 -7.40 12.24 2.67
CA PHE A 84 -7.95 12.83 1.46
C PHE A 84 -9.12 12.02 0.89
N LEU A 85 -9.01 10.69 0.89
CA LEU A 85 -10.08 9.81 0.42
C LEU A 85 -11.30 9.84 1.36
N GLU A 86 -11.09 9.88 2.67
CA GLU A 86 -12.17 9.95 3.66
C GLU A 86 -12.94 11.27 3.56
N GLU A 87 -12.24 12.39 3.35
CA GLU A 87 -12.84 13.72 3.30
C GLU A 87 -13.45 14.07 1.93
N LEU A 88 -12.79 13.72 0.84
CA LEU A 88 -13.18 14.12 -0.51
C LEU A 88 -13.94 13.03 -1.28
N GLY A 89 -13.77 11.76 -0.91
CA GLY A 89 -14.19 10.63 -1.71
C GLY A 89 -13.45 10.52 -3.04
N LEU A 90 -13.78 9.53 -3.84
CA LEU A 90 -13.16 9.30 -5.16
C LEU A 90 -13.47 10.46 -6.14
N ASP A 91 -14.73 10.90 -6.20
CA ASP A 91 -15.15 12.02 -7.05
C ASP A 91 -14.41 13.32 -6.70
N GLY A 92 -14.22 13.60 -5.41
CA GLY A 92 -13.50 14.77 -4.95
C GLY A 92 -12.03 14.73 -5.30
N LEU A 93 -11.40 13.55 -5.22
CA LEU A 93 -10.01 13.35 -5.65
C LEU A 93 -9.84 13.54 -7.17
N CYS A 94 -10.77 13.03 -7.99
CA CYS A 94 -10.78 13.28 -9.43
C CYS A 94 -10.93 14.76 -9.75
N LYS A 95 -11.86 15.47 -9.10
CA LYS A 95 -12.05 16.92 -9.25
C LYS A 95 -10.83 17.72 -8.81
N LEU A 96 -10.19 17.32 -7.71
CA LEU A 96 -8.94 17.93 -7.27
C LEU A 96 -7.85 17.79 -8.34
N ALA A 97 -7.64 16.55 -8.85
CA ALA A 97 -6.65 16.28 -9.88
C ALA A 97 -6.94 17.05 -11.18
N ALA A 98 -8.21 17.13 -11.59
CA ALA A 98 -8.62 17.86 -12.79
C ALA A 98 -8.33 19.37 -12.72
N GLY A 99 -8.28 19.94 -11.51
CA GLY A 99 -7.94 21.36 -11.28
C GLY A 99 -6.43 21.64 -11.26
N LEU A 100 -5.57 20.63 -11.33
CA LEU A 100 -4.12 20.78 -11.30
C LEU A 100 -3.54 20.96 -12.72
N GLU A 101 -2.28 21.41 -12.78
CA GLU A 101 -1.55 21.61 -14.04
C GLU A 101 -1.52 20.36 -14.92
N HIS A 102 -1.41 19.19 -14.28
CA HIS A 102 -1.47 17.87 -14.93
C HIS A 102 -1.99 16.80 -13.93
N GLN A 103 -2.48 15.69 -14.47
CA GLN A 103 -3.07 14.59 -13.69
C GLN A 103 -2.07 13.48 -13.36
N GLY A 104 -0.78 13.73 -13.53
CA GLY A 104 0.28 12.77 -13.21
C GLY A 104 0.22 12.34 -11.74
N ALA A 105 0.37 11.06 -11.50
CA ALA A 105 0.34 10.48 -10.16
C ALA A 105 1.35 9.36 -10.01
N VAL A 106 1.74 9.10 -8.76
CA VAL A 106 2.58 7.97 -8.41
C VAL A 106 1.97 7.28 -7.21
N CYS A 107 1.71 5.99 -7.33
CA CYS A 107 1.40 5.16 -6.17
C CYS A 107 2.65 4.41 -5.71
N SER A 108 2.78 4.20 -4.40
CA SER A 108 3.82 3.37 -3.82
C SER A 108 3.33 2.59 -2.62
N ILE A 109 4.00 1.49 -2.34
CA ILE A 109 3.79 0.66 -1.17
C ILE A 109 5.13 0.31 -0.56
N VAL A 110 5.21 0.32 0.76
CA VAL A 110 6.34 -0.15 1.53
C VAL A 110 5.83 -1.13 2.58
N TYR A 111 6.35 -2.35 2.55
CA TYR A 111 6.28 -3.29 3.67
C TYR A 111 7.54 -3.15 4.51
N ALA A 112 7.41 -3.19 5.82
CA ALA A 112 8.52 -3.32 6.75
C ALA A 112 8.35 -4.58 7.60
N LEU A 113 9.36 -5.43 7.59
CA LEU A 113 9.48 -6.60 8.44
C LEU A 113 10.50 -6.29 9.53
N PHE A 114 10.09 -6.38 10.79
CA PHE A 114 10.95 -6.11 11.94
C PHE A 114 10.93 -7.31 12.90
N ASP A 115 12.10 -7.86 13.19
CA ASP A 115 12.26 -9.02 14.07
C ASP A 115 12.70 -8.68 15.51
N GLY A 116 12.83 -7.38 15.79
CA GLY A 116 13.29 -6.86 17.07
C GLY A 116 14.73 -6.34 17.05
N GLU A 117 15.50 -6.69 16.02
CA GLU A 117 16.89 -6.26 15.84
C GLU A 117 17.08 -5.56 14.49
N THR A 118 16.62 -6.19 13.41
CA THR A 118 16.79 -5.73 12.04
C THR A 118 15.44 -5.39 11.41
N ILE A 119 15.46 -4.42 10.49
CA ILE A 119 14.31 -4.06 9.70
C ILE A 119 14.64 -4.24 8.22
N GLU A 120 13.74 -4.94 7.51
CA GLU A 120 13.84 -5.17 6.08
C GLU A 120 12.63 -4.54 5.37
N TYR A 121 12.89 -3.92 4.21
CA TYR A 121 11.87 -3.21 3.44
C TYR A 121 11.62 -3.90 2.10
N PHE A 122 10.34 -4.03 1.74
CA PHE A 122 9.90 -4.57 0.45
C PHE A 122 8.95 -3.56 -0.17
N GLU A 123 9.38 -2.95 -1.27
CA GLU A 123 8.66 -1.82 -1.85
C GLU A 123 8.43 -1.99 -3.35
N ALA A 124 7.37 -1.34 -3.82
CA ALA A 124 7.10 -1.16 -5.23
C ALA A 124 6.47 0.20 -5.47
N ARG A 125 6.67 0.71 -6.68
CA ARG A 125 6.19 2.02 -7.12
C ARG A 125 5.72 1.93 -8.57
N GLN A 126 4.63 2.66 -8.88
CA GLN A 126 4.07 2.74 -10.23
C GLN A 126 3.71 4.19 -10.55
N SER A 127 4.20 4.70 -11.68
CA SER A 127 3.74 5.94 -12.27
C SER A 127 2.40 5.75 -12.98
N GLY A 128 1.65 6.81 -13.09
CA GLY A 128 0.36 6.79 -13.77
C GLY A 128 -0.32 8.16 -13.76
N THR A 129 -1.63 8.15 -13.89
CA THR A 129 -2.47 9.35 -13.87
C THR A 129 -3.73 9.11 -13.05
N ILE A 130 -4.35 10.21 -12.61
CA ILE A 130 -5.69 10.17 -12.01
C ILE A 130 -6.72 10.29 -13.12
N ALA A 131 -7.68 9.36 -13.14
CA ALA A 131 -8.81 9.38 -14.06
C ALA A 131 -9.70 10.62 -13.82
N PRO A 132 -10.41 11.12 -14.86
CA PRO A 132 -11.30 12.27 -14.71
C PRO A 132 -12.53 11.95 -13.83
N GLU A 133 -12.89 10.68 -13.71
CA GLU A 133 -13.98 10.16 -12.88
C GLU A 133 -13.63 8.75 -12.39
N PRO A 134 -14.21 8.26 -11.28
CA PRO A 134 -14.04 6.89 -10.84
C PRO A 134 -14.58 5.90 -11.86
N ARG A 135 -13.82 4.84 -12.17
CA ARG A 135 -14.20 3.78 -13.10
C ARG A 135 -13.86 2.40 -12.52
N GLY A 136 -14.82 1.47 -12.67
CA GLY A 136 -14.70 0.12 -12.14
C GLY A 136 -14.96 0.04 -10.63
N ASP A 137 -15.21 -1.17 -10.16
CA ASP A 137 -15.54 -1.50 -8.77
C ASP A 137 -14.57 -2.51 -8.15
N GLY A 138 -13.52 -2.87 -8.90
CA GLY A 138 -12.48 -3.78 -8.44
C GLY A 138 -11.56 -3.17 -7.39
N GLY A 139 -11.10 -4.01 -6.48
CA GLY A 139 -10.16 -3.61 -5.44
C GLY A 139 -10.77 -2.78 -4.32
N PHE A 140 -10.00 -1.82 -3.80
CA PHE A 140 -10.44 -0.94 -2.71
C PHE A 140 -9.67 0.40 -2.71
N GLY A 141 -10.12 1.34 -1.87
CA GLY A 141 -9.47 2.63 -1.72
C GLY A 141 -9.56 3.46 -3.01
N TRP A 142 -8.42 3.89 -3.53
CA TRP A 142 -8.32 4.74 -4.72
C TRP A 142 -8.13 3.95 -6.03
N ASN A 143 -8.33 2.64 -6.05
CA ASN A 143 -8.13 1.81 -7.25
C ASN A 143 -8.98 2.27 -8.45
N ALA A 144 -10.19 2.75 -8.20
CA ALA A 144 -11.10 3.21 -9.26
C ALA A 144 -10.68 4.53 -9.94
N ILE A 145 -9.65 5.21 -9.44
CA ILE A 145 -9.19 6.49 -10.00
C ILE A 145 -7.74 6.48 -10.51
N PHE A 146 -6.96 5.46 -10.22
CA PHE A 146 -5.56 5.38 -10.67
C PHE A 146 -5.43 4.55 -11.96
N VAL A 147 -4.91 5.19 -13.01
CA VAL A 147 -4.57 4.57 -14.29
C VAL A 147 -3.06 4.41 -14.36
N PRO A 148 -2.51 3.20 -14.30
CA PRO A 148 -1.07 3.01 -14.37
C PRO A 148 -0.51 3.37 -15.74
N GLU A 149 0.73 3.83 -15.76
CA GLU A 149 1.45 4.18 -17.01
C GLU A 149 1.52 2.98 -17.95
N GLY A 150 1.14 3.19 -19.21
CA GLY A 150 1.03 2.13 -20.22
C GLY A 150 -0.36 1.48 -20.28
N SER A 151 -1.27 1.80 -19.36
CA SER A 151 -2.67 1.36 -19.37
C SER A 151 -3.63 2.47 -19.77
N THR A 152 -4.83 2.11 -20.20
CA THR A 152 -5.95 3.05 -20.45
C THR A 152 -7.10 2.85 -19.46
N ILE A 153 -7.02 1.82 -18.64
CA ILE A 153 -8.03 1.48 -17.63
C ILE A 153 -7.47 1.67 -16.22
N THR A 154 -8.35 1.94 -15.27
CA THR A 154 -7.99 2.06 -13.87
C THR A 154 -7.71 0.69 -13.24
N TYR A 155 -7.06 0.66 -12.09
CA TYR A 155 -6.98 -0.57 -11.29
C TYR A 155 -8.35 -1.16 -10.97
N GLY A 156 -9.37 -0.31 -10.80
CA GLY A 156 -10.76 -0.75 -10.51
C GLY A 156 -11.45 -1.43 -11.68
N GLU A 157 -11.02 -1.20 -12.92
CA GLU A 157 -11.56 -1.82 -14.14
C GLU A 157 -10.83 -3.12 -14.51
N MET A 158 -9.67 -3.42 -13.90
CA MET A 158 -8.88 -4.60 -14.24
C MET A 158 -9.53 -5.88 -13.70
N ASP A 159 -9.48 -6.94 -14.49
CA ASP A 159 -9.75 -8.29 -14.00
C ASP A 159 -8.63 -8.74 -13.02
N GLU A 160 -8.86 -9.84 -12.32
CA GLU A 160 -7.94 -10.30 -11.29
C GLU A 160 -6.52 -10.59 -11.80
N ALA A 161 -6.39 -11.16 -12.98
CA ALA A 161 -5.09 -11.53 -13.54
C ALA A 161 -4.30 -10.29 -13.94
N THR A 162 -4.93 -9.39 -14.68
CA THR A 162 -4.39 -8.08 -15.07
C THR A 162 -4.06 -7.24 -13.84
N PHE A 163 -4.97 -7.18 -12.86
CA PHE A 163 -4.75 -6.44 -11.62
C PHE A 163 -3.52 -6.93 -10.86
N LYS A 164 -3.34 -8.25 -10.75
CA LYS A 164 -2.15 -8.83 -10.09
C LYS A 164 -0.85 -8.46 -10.81
N GLU A 165 -0.88 -8.48 -12.15
CA GLU A 165 0.30 -8.14 -12.97
C GLU A 165 0.72 -6.68 -12.79
N TRP A 166 -0.25 -5.76 -12.70
CA TRP A 166 0.00 -4.31 -12.64
C TRP A 166 0.12 -3.75 -11.21
N ASN A 167 -0.41 -4.45 -10.22
CA ASN A 167 -0.53 -3.89 -8.88
C ASN A 167 0.79 -3.90 -8.10
N ILE A 168 1.16 -2.72 -7.58
CA ILE A 168 2.37 -2.54 -6.77
C ILE A 168 2.42 -3.46 -5.56
N ARG A 169 1.27 -3.80 -4.97
CA ARG A 169 1.18 -4.70 -3.81
C ARG A 169 1.65 -6.11 -4.17
N ALA A 170 1.26 -6.63 -5.33
CA ALA A 170 1.69 -7.94 -5.79
C ALA A 170 3.22 -7.98 -5.97
N HIS A 171 3.80 -6.94 -6.57
CA HIS A 171 5.24 -6.82 -6.78
C HIS A 171 6.03 -6.72 -5.46
N ALA A 172 5.52 -5.96 -4.47
CA ALA A 172 6.16 -5.86 -3.16
C ALA A 172 6.06 -7.20 -2.37
N ILE A 173 4.90 -7.87 -2.45
CA ILE A 173 4.70 -9.19 -1.81
C ILE A 173 5.60 -10.26 -2.45
N GLU A 174 5.86 -10.19 -3.75
CA GLU A 174 6.80 -11.12 -4.42
C GLU A 174 8.21 -10.99 -3.83
N LYS A 175 8.71 -9.77 -3.65
CA LYS A 175 10.01 -9.52 -2.99
C LYS A 175 10.03 -10.04 -1.55
N LEU A 176 8.96 -9.81 -0.80
CA LEU A 176 8.82 -10.34 0.57
C LEU A 176 8.84 -11.87 0.56
N ARG A 177 8.09 -12.51 -0.34
CA ARG A 177 8.06 -13.97 -0.47
C ARG A 177 9.45 -14.54 -0.77
N ASP A 178 10.16 -13.94 -1.71
CA ASP A 178 11.52 -14.38 -2.08
C ASP A 178 12.48 -14.28 -0.90
N PHE A 179 12.39 -13.21 -0.11
CA PHE A 179 13.16 -13.07 1.12
C PHE A 179 12.81 -14.16 2.14
N LEU A 180 11.52 -14.42 2.39
CA LEU A 180 11.05 -15.40 3.37
C LEU A 180 11.35 -16.86 2.97
N THR A 181 11.50 -17.14 1.67
CA THR A 181 11.79 -18.51 1.17
C THR A 181 13.28 -18.81 1.09
N ASN A 182 14.13 -17.78 1.01
CA ASN A 182 15.58 -17.92 0.87
C ASN A 182 16.36 -17.78 2.19
N ASN A 183 15.68 -17.42 3.28
CA ASN A 183 16.23 -17.24 4.64
C ASN A 183 15.48 -18.11 5.66
#